data_13f722a0cec1e1dd437504f8dfc128a6
#
_entry.id   13f722a0cec1e1dd437504f8dfc128a6
#
_cell.length_a   1.000
_cell.length_b   1.000
_cell.length_c   1.000
_cell.angle_alpha   90.00
_cell.angle_beta   90.00
_cell.angle_gamma   90.00
#
_symmetry.space_group_name_H-M   'P 1'
#
loop_
_entity.id
_entity.type
_entity.pdbx_description
1 polymer ?
#
loop_
_entity_poly.entity_id
_entity_poly.type
_entity_poly.pdbx_seq_one_letter_code
_entity_poly.pdbx_strand_id
1 'polypeptide(L)'
;MALTGYPPEDLLLRESFIGKNFAVLEELAEFSTTTSGVVGFVDRNLDEGHTDKQKRGIANAAAIIQNGDVKGIYHKCYLPNYSVFDEARYFAKGNNPGNLFWYEDVAIGISICEDIWIDEGPSLQQVENGASMIININASPYDQGKTNSRKELVINQAKKLKVPIIYLNMVGGQDELVFDGGSFVVDGEGKIIYQAKQFEEELFHIDIDLEVKKQPTGASLEIREKSTELENLNSSSLRVRINSCILGECSAVAGSVE
;
A
#
# COMPACT_ATOMS: atom_id res chain seq x y z
N MET A 1 3.38 -1.76 7.61
CA MET A 1 4.52 -1.53 8.54
C MET A 1 5.70 -2.44 8.19
N ALA A 2 6.24 -2.31 6.97
CA ALA A 2 7.37 -3.15 6.52
C ALA A 2 8.67 -2.83 7.27
N LEU A 3 8.93 -1.55 7.55
CA LEU A 3 10.20 -1.11 8.15
C LEU A 3 10.31 -1.33 9.66
N THR A 4 9.18 -1.41 10.34
CA THR A 4 9.13 -1.50 11.82
C THR A 4 8.72 -2.87 12.34
N GLY A 5 8.23 -3.76 11.45
CA GLY A 5 7.44 -4.91 11.88
C GLY A 5 6.04 -4.50 12.36
N TYR A 6 5.22 -5.49 12.68
CA TYR A 6 3.86 -5.25 13.17
C TYR A 6 3.45 -6.31 14.20
N PRO A 7 2.87 -5.91 15.36
CA PRO A 7 2.71 -4.54 15.84
C PRO A 7 4.02 -4.01 16.49
N PRO A 8 4.42 -2.75 16.26
CA PRO A 8 5.62 -2.19 16.89
C PRO A 8 5.40 -1.72 18.33
N GLU A 9 4.17 -1.59 18.77
CA GLU A 9 3.74 -1.26 20.13
C GLU A 9 4.58 -0.15 20.82
N ASP A 10 5.11 -0.42 22.02
CA ASP A 10 5.86 0.56 22.82
C ASP A 10 7.20 1.00 22.19
N LEU A 11 7.67 0.34 21.13
CA LEU A 11 8.79 0.85 20.34
C LEU A 11 8.48 2.21 19.71
N LEU A 12 7.21 2.46 19.40
CA LEU A 12 6.72 3.74 18.89
C LEU A 12 6.89 4.90 19.89
N LEU A 13 7.14 4.60 21.16
CA LEU A 13 7.43 5.59 22.19
C LEU A 13 8.87 6.11 22.13
N ARG A 14 9.72 5.46 21.34
CA ARG A 14 11.15 5.79 21.25
C ARG A 14 11.43 6.61 19.99
N GLU A 15 11.84 7.87 20.19
CA GLU A 15 12.17 8.77 19.09
C GLU A 15 13.29 8.23 18.19
N SER A 16 14.28 7.54 18.78
CA SER A 16 15.36 6.90 18.01
C SER A 16 14.89 5.77 17.11
N PHE A 17 13.81 5.07 17.48
CA PHE A 17 13.21 4.03 16.65
C PHE A 17 12.48 4.65 15.45
N ILE A 18 11.70 5.70 15.70
CA ILE A 18 11.04 6.47 14.64
C ILE A 18 12.07 7.08 13.68
N GLY A 19 13.15 7.68 14.22
CA GLY A 19 14.23 8.25 13.38
C GLY A 19 14.91 7.21 12.48
N LYS A 20 15.17 5.99 12.99
CA LYS A 20 15.71 4.90 12.16
C LYS A 20 14.76 4.46 11.05
N ASN A 21 13.47 4.41 11.34
CA ASN A 21 12.45 4.08 10.33
C ASN A 21 12.49 5.07 9.16
N PHE A 22 12.67 6.38 9.40
CA PHE A 22 12.83 7.37 8.34
C PHE A 22 14.14 7.19 7.56
N ALA A 23 15.26 6.98 8.25
CA ALA A 23 16.56 6.79 7.59
C ALA A 23 16.53 5.57 6.63
N VAL A 24 15.91 4.47 7.04
CA VAL A 24 15.75 3.29 6.17
C VAL A 24 14.81 3.57 5.00
N LEU A 25 13.75 4.37 5.19
CA LEU A 25 12.88 4.75 4.09
C LEU A 25 13.62 5.59 3.04
N GLU A 26 14.43 6.56 3.48
CA GLU A 26 15.26 7.39 2.60
C GLU A 26 16.26 6.53 1.82
N GLU A 27 16.95 5.62 2.50
CA GLU A 27 17.87 4.67 1.87
C GLU A 27 17.16 3.80 0.80
N LEU A 28 15.97 3.27 1.10
CA LEU A 28 15.17 2.51 0.13
C LEU A 28 14.72 3.34 -1.06
N ALA A 29 14.37 4.61 -0.82
CA ALA A 29 13.98 5.51 -1.89
C ALA A 29 15.12 5.73 -2.89
N GLU A 30 16.36 5.87 -2.41
CA GLU A 30 17.55 6.05 -3.26
C GLU A 30 17.75 4.87 -4.25
N PHE A 31 17.32 3.65 -3.88
CA PHE A 31 17.40 2.48 -4.78
C PHE A 31 16.26 2.42 -5.82
N SER A 32 15.19 3.19 -5.66
CA SER A 32 14.02 3.14 -6.56
C SER A 32 14.17 4.05 -7.80
N THR A 33 15.28 3.90 -8.52
CA THR A 33 15.60 4.77 -9.67
C THR A 33 14.82 4.43 -10.94
N THR A 34 14.48 3.16 -11.15
CA THR A 34 13.78 2.66 -12.34
C THR A 34 12.45 1.98 -12.05
N THR A 35 12.11 1.85 -10.77
CA THR A 35 10.89 1.20 -10.30
C THR A 35 10.21 2.09 -9.27
N SER A 36 8.89 1.93 -9.14
CA SER A 36 8.16 2.54 -8.03
C SER A 36 7.86 1.49 -6.96
N GLY A 37 7.91 1.89 -5.71
CA GLY A 37 7.62 1.02 -4.58
C GLY A 37 6.55 1.59 -3.66
N VAL A 38 5.82 0.69 -2.99
CA VAL A 38 4.89 1.04 -1.90
C VAL A 38 5.39 0.38 -0.64
N VAL A 39 5.79 1.18 0.35
CA VAL A 39 6.46 0.71 1.57
C VAL A 39 5.69 1.13 2.81
N GLY A 40 5.28 0.16 3.63
CA GLY A 40 4.63 0.43 4.92
C GLY A 40 5.65 0.90 5.96
N PHE A 41 5.40 2.04 6.61
CA PHE A 41 6.28 2.64 7.60
C PHE A 41 5.48 3.43 8.65
N VAL A 42 6.17 4.00 9.64
CA VAL A 42 5.59 4.94 10.60
C VAL A 42 5.91 6.36 10.17
N ASP A 43 4.89 7.15 9.90
CA ASP A 43 5.05 8.56 9.56
C ASP A 43 4.80 9.48 10.75
N ARG A 44 5.33 10.70 10.69
CA ARG A 44 4.94 11.80 11.57
C ARG A 44 3.75 12.53 10.97
N ASN A 45 2.61 12.43 11.63
CA ASN A 45 1.44 13.19 11.24
C ASN A 45 1.51 14.57 11.93
N LEU A 46 2.09 15.53 11.23
CA LEU A 46 2.28 16.90 11.72
C LEU A 46 1.07 17.82 11.43
N ASP A 47 -0.07 17.28 11.01
CA ASP A 47 -1.26 18.09 10.78
C ASP A 47 -1.67 18.81 12.09
N GLU A 48 -1.57 20.12 12.08
CA GLU A 48 -1.82 21.03 13.21
C GLU A 48 -3.28 21.00 13.75
N GLY A 49 -4.15 20.20 13.15
CA GLY A 49 -5.56 20.07 13.51
C GLY A 49 -5.89 19.08 14.63
N HIS A 50 -4.94 18.32 15.14
CA HIS A 50 -5.21 17.34 16.19
C HIS A 50 -5.23 18.01 17.57
N THR A 51 -6.45 18.32 18.04
CA THR A 51 -6.71 18.88 19.39
C THR A 51 -6.47 17.87 20.53
N ASP A 52 -6.21 16.60 20.21
CA ASP A 52 -5.96 15.58 21.21
C ASP A 52 -4.49 15.52 21.59
N LYS A 53 -4.12 16.29 22.63
CA LYS A 53 -2.77 16.40 23.19
C LYS A 53 -2.18 15.07 23.71
N GLN A 54 -2.97 13.99 23.75
CA GLN A 54 -2.53 12.66 24.20
C GLN A 54 -2.07 11.78 23.04
N LYS A 55 -2.44 12.10 21.79
CA LYS A 55 -1.99 11.33 20.63
C LYS A 55 -0.67 11.88 20.13
N ARG A 56 0.34 11.01 20.11
CA ARG A 56 1.59 11.31 19.42
C ARG A 56 1.28 11.54 17.96
N GLY A 57 1.83 12.59 17.37
CA GLY A 57 1.64 12.92 15.95
C GLY A 57 2.33 11.91 15.02
N ILE A 58 1.97 10.62 15.12
CA ILE A 58 2.45 9.54 14.25
C ILE A 58 1.26 8.80 13.61
N ALA A 59 1.48 8.27 12.41
CA ALA A 59 0.49 7.52 11.64
C ALA A 59 1.08 6.20 11.14
N ASN A 60 0.24 5.19 11.02
CA ASN A 60 0.51 4.01 10.21
C ASN A 60 0.38 4.44 8.75
N ALA A 61 1.46 4.35 7.99
CA ALA A 61 1.56 4.97 6.68
C ALA A 61 2.12 4.04 5.61
N ALA A 62 1.84 4.37 4.36
CA ALA A 62 2.48 3.82 3.18
C ALA A 62 3.18 4.94 2.42
N ALA A 63 4.48 4.81 2.21
CA ALA A 63 5.26 5.68 1.35
C ALA A 63 5.27 5.16 -0.09
N ILE A 64 5.17 6.05 -1.04
CA ILE A 64 5.40 5.78 -2.46
C ILE A 64 6.77 6.30 -2.79
N ILE A 65 7.68 5.40 -3.15
CA ILE A 65 9.05 5.71 -3.55
C ILE A 65 9.19 5.56 -5.05
N GLN A 66 9.83 6.54 -5.69
CA GLN A 66 10.01 6.57 -7.14
C GLN A 66 11.11 7.56 -7.50
N ASN A 67 11.91 7.25 -8.53
CA ASN A 67 12.95 8.15 -9.04
C ASN A 67 13.92 8.65 -7.94
N GLY A 68 14.29 7.77 -7.04
CA GLY A 68 15.23 8.07 -5.96
C GLY A 68 14.66 8.86 -4.78
N ASP A 69 13.34 9.03 -4.67
CA ASP A 69 12.72 9.91 -3.67
C ASP A 69 11.36 9.38 -3.17
N VAL A 70 10.87 9.90 -2.05
CA VAL A 70 9.52 9.67 -1.55
C VAL A 70 8.57 10.64 -2.24
N LYS A 71 7.71 10.13 -3.12
CA LYS A 71 6.81 10.94 -3.96
C LYS A 71 5.44 11.16 -3.34
N GLY A 72 5.06 10.39 -2.34
CA GLY A 72 3.80 10.56 -1.67
C GLY A 72 3.67 9.68 -0.44
N ILE A 73 2.74 10.03 0.43
CA ILE A 73 2.45 9.29 1.66
C ILE A 73 0.93 9.15 1.79
N TYR A 74 0.50 7.93 2.09
CA TYR A 74 -0.87 7.63 2.48
C TYR A 74 -0.90 7.26 3.96
N HIS A 75 -1.79 7.87 4.73
CA HIS A 75 -2.04 7.53 6.13
C HIS A 75 -3.26 6.65 6.25
N LYS A 76 -3.15 5.55 7.02
CA LYS A 76 -4.25 4.64 7.32
C LYS A 76 -5.42 5.38 7.94
N CYS A 77 -6.61 5.20 7.36
CA CYS A 77 -7.82 5.93 7.78
C CYS A 77 -8.61 5.18 8.86
N TYR A 78 -8.62 3.85 8.82
CA TYR A 78 -9.37 3.02 9.77
C TYR A 78 -8.41 2.22 10.65
N LEU A 79 -8.35 2.59 11.92
CA LEU A 79 -7.47 1.99 12.91
C LEU A 79 -8.25 0.92 13.69
N PRO A 80 -7.95 -0.38 13.52
CA PRO A 80 -8.58 -1.43 14.30
C PRO A 80 -8.20 -1.31 15.78
N ASN A 81 -9.18 -1.47 16.64
CA ASN A 81 -9.01 -1.43 18.11
C ASN A 81 -9.87 -2.50 18.77
N TYR A 82 -9.70 -3.73 18.31
CA TYR A 82 -10.42 -4.91 18.75
C TYR A 82 -9.52 -6.16 18.64
N SER A 83 -9.83 -7.20 19.44
CA SER A 83 -9.05 -8.43 19.48
C SER A 83 -7.56 -8.14 19.80
N VAL A 84 -6.66 -8.49 18.91
CA VAL A 84 -5.20 -8.31 19.02
C VAL A 84 -4.73 -6.91 18.56
N PHE A 85 -5.64 -6.05 18.10
CA PHE A 85 -5.30 -4.75 17.57
C PHE A 85 -5.52 -3.62 18.57
N ASP A 86 -4.54 -2.75 18.74
CA ASP A 86 -4.59 -1.54 19.57
C ASP A 86 -3.99 -0.33 18.85
N GLU A 87 -4.30 -0.19 17.54
CA GLU A 87 -3.72 0.87 16.71
C GLU A 87 -4.15 2.28 17.14
N ALA A 88 -5.40 2.41 17.59
CA ALA A 88 -5.93 3.72 18.03
C ALA A 88 -5.20 4.28 19.25
N ARG A 89 -4.47 3.46 20.01
CA ARG A 89 -3.65 3.89 21.13
C ARG A 89 -2.41 4.68 20.68
N TYR A 90 -1.83 4.30 19.55
CA TYR A 90 -0.54 4.82 19.11
C TYR A 90 -0.65 5.78 17.93
N PHE A 91 -1.56 5.53 17.00
CA PHE A 91 -1.62 6.22 15.72
C PHE A 91 -2.77 7.22 15.63
N ALA A 92 -2.51 8.30 14.91
CA ALA A 92 -3.54 9.19 14.41
C ALA A 92 -4.16 8.62 13.12
N LYS A 93 -5.45 8.89 12.89
CA LYS A 93 -6.14 8.53 11.65
C LYS A 93 -5.69 9.40 10.49
N GLY A 94 -5.59 8.82 9.31
CA GLY A 94 -5.50 9.56 8.07
C GLY A 94 -6.78 10.36 7.81
N ASN A 95 -6.64 11.53 7.23
CA ASN A 95 -7.72 12.47 6.93
C ASN A 95 -8.01 12.61 5.43
N ASN A 96 -7.26 11.91 4.58
CA ASN A 96 -7.37 12.02 3.12
C ASN A 96 -7.53 10.65 2.44
N PRO A 97 -8.70 10.00 2.61
CA PRO A 97 -8.95 8.65 2.13
C PRO A 97 -8.95 8.53 0.60
N GLY A 98 -9.29 9.61 -0.11
CA GLY A 98 -9.42 9.62 -1.58
C GLY A 98 -8.13 9.95 -2.33
N ASN A 99 -6.98 10.04 -1.67
CA ASN A 99 -5.70 10.35 -2.31
C ASN A 99 -5.33 9.30 -3.36
N LEU A 100 -4.82 9.79 -4.50
CA LEU A 100 -4.31 8.97 -5.59
C LEU A 100 -2.81 9.21 -5.79
N PHE A 101 -2.13 8.17 -6.24
CA PHE A 101 -0.75 8.22 -6.68
C PHE A 101 -0.69 7.92 -8.17
N TRP A 102 0.22 8.59 -8.84
CA TRP A 102 0.33 8.46 -10.28
C TRP A 102 1.64 7.77 -10.64
N TYR A 103 1.53 6.74 -11.45
CA TYR A 103 2.65 6.14 -12.16
C TYR A 103 2.37 6.33 -13.65
N GLU A 104 3.15 7.21 -14.31
CA GLU A 104 2.85 7.68 -15.65
C GLU A 104 1.39 8.20 -15.72
N ASP A 105 0.57 7.64 -16.59
CA ASP A 105 -0.85 8.02 -16.75
C ASP A 105 -1.82 7.13 -15.94
N VAL A 106 -1.31 6.27 -15.05
CA VAL A 106 -2.12 5.39 -14.23
C VAL A 106 -2.31 5.94 -12.83
N ALA A 107 -3.56 6.15 -12.44
CA ALA A 107 -3.93 6.48 -11.08
C ALA A 107 -4.03 5.21 -10.22
N ILE A 108 -3.31 5.18 -9.12
CA ILE A 108 -3.23 4.06 -8.18
C ILE A 108 -3.80 4.51 -6.83
N GLY A 109 -4.75 3.75 -6.31
CA GLY A 109 -5.22 3.88 -4.95
C GLY A 109 -4.38 3.02 -4.00
N ILE A 110 -4.08 3.55 -2.81
CA ILE A 110 -3.36 2.84 -1.76
C ILE A 110 -4.27 2.72 -0.55
N SER A 111 -4.30 1.55 0.05
CA SER A 111 -4.99 1.30 1.32
C SER A 111 -4.16 0.40 2.23
N ILE A 112 -4.42 0.46 3.53
CA ILE A 112 -3.68 -0.31 4.52
C ILE A 112 -4.65 -1.16 5.33
N CYS A 113 -4.52 -2.48 5.19
CA CYS A 113 -5.20 -3.50 5.98
C CYS A 113 -6.70 -3.22 6.17
N GLU A 114 -7.12 -2.72 7.34
CA GLU A 114 -8.53 -2.45 7.71
C GLU A 114 -9.28 -1.56 6.72
N ASP A 115 -8.59 -0.67 6.02
CA ASP A 115 -9.22 0.25 5.06
C ASP A 115 -10.01 -0.48 3.97
N ILE A 116 -9.57 -1.68 3.54
CA ILE A 116 -10.24 -2.47 2.49
C ILE A 116 -11.55 -3.14 2.98
N TRP A 117 -11.71 -3.27 4.31
CA TRP A 117 -12.89 -3.88 4.92
C TRP A 117 -14.09 -2.93 4.98
N ILE A 118 -13.87 -1.64 4.73
CA ILE A 118 -14.89 -0.60 4.84
C ILE A 118 -15.52 -0.38 3.47
N ASP A 119 -16.82 -0.63 3.38
CA ASP A 119 -17.57 -0.58 2.12
C ASP A 119 -17.61 0.81 1.45
N GLU A 120 -17.73 1.87 2.24
CA GLU A 120 -17.67 3.27 1.79
C GLU A 120 -16.34 3.92 2.23
N GLY A 121 -15.29 3.11 2.26
CA GLY A 121 -13.97 3.48 2.74
C GLY A 121 -13.07 4.10 1.67
N PRO A 122 -11.76 4.16 1.98
CA PRO A 122 -10.77 4.79 1.11
C PRO A 122 -10.77 4.25 -0.32
N SER A 123 -10.89 2.93 -0.49
CA SER A 123 -10.83 2.30 -1.82
C SER A 123 -11.97 2.77 -2.74
N LEU A 124 -13.19 2.96 -2.22
CA LEU A 124 -14.31 3.50 -3.01
C LEU A 124 -14.03 4.94 -3.43
N GLN A 125 -13.61 5.80 -2.49
CA GLN A 125 -13.32 7.20 -2.78
C GLN A 125 -12.17 7.35 -3.80
N GLN A 126 -11.15 6.51 -3.69
CA GLN A 126 -10.03 6.48 -4.64
C GLN A 126 -10.50 6.10 -6.05
N VAL A 127 -11.38 5.10 -6.18
CA VAL A 127 -11.94 4.71 -7.48
C VAL A 127 -12.87 5.78 -8.04
N GLU A 128 -13.68 6.43 -7.22
CA GLU A 128 -14.50 7.58 -7.62
C GLU A 128 -13.63 8.75 -8.10
N ASN A 129 -12.46 8.95 -7.51
CA ASN A 129 -11.46 9.93 -7.92
C ASN A 129 -10.65 9.50 -9.15
N GLY A 130 -10.85 8.27 -9.66
CA GLY A 130 -10.26 7.80 -10.92
C GLY A 130 -9.19 6.73 -10.79
N ALA A 131 -8.97 6.11 -9.62
CA ALA A 131 -8.05 5.00 -9.49
C ALA A 131 -8.37 3.88 -10.50
N SER A 132 -7.35 3.40 -11.19
CA SER A 132 -7.42 2.27 -12.13
C SER A 132 -7.10 0.93 -11.45
N MET A 133 -6.51 0.97 -10.27
CA MET A 133 -6.23 -0.20 -9.42
C MET A 133 -6.07 0.22 -7.96
N ILE A 134 -6.18 -0.75 -7.05
CA ILE A 134 -5.92 -0.56 -5.61
C ILE A 134 -4.77 -1.48 -5.19
N ILE A 135 -3.82 -0.92 -4.43
CA ILE A 135 -2.81 -1.68 -3.71
C ILE A 135 -3.15 -1.64 -2.23
N ASN A 136 -3.43 -2.79 -1.65
CA ASN A 136 -3.73 -2.95 -0.23
C ASN A 136 -2.58 -3.71 0.45
N ILE A 137 -1.83 -3.03 1.31
CA ILE A 137 -0.72 -3.62 2.06
C ILE A 137 -1.14 -4.01 3.47
N ASN A 138 -0.76 -5.21 3.91
CA ASN A 138 -1.28 -5.81 5.13
C ASN A 138 -0.20 -6.43 6.02
N ALA A 139 -0.48 -6.40 7.31
CA ALA A 139 0.05 -7.28 8.33
C ALA A 139 -1.16 -7.92 9.04
N SER A 140 -1.93 -8.71 8.30
CA SER A 140 -3.14 -9.35 8.81
C SER A 140 -2.77 -10.68 9.45
N PRO A 141 -2.95 -10.87 10.79
CA PRO A 141 -2.56 -12.08 11.49
C PRO A 141 -3.32 -13.31 10.99
N TYR A 142 -2.64 -14.44 11.03
CA TYR A 142 -3.25 -15.73 10.76
C TYR A 142 -4.32 -16.07 11.80
N ASP A 143 -5.43 -16.56 11.30
CA ASP A 143 -6.50 -17.17 12.08
C ASP A 143 -7.14 -18.26 11.23
N GLN A 144 -7.64 -19.31 11.87
CA GLN A 144 -8.28 -20.44 11.18
C GLN A 144 -9.54 -19.95 10.44
N GLY A 145 -9.55 -20.11 9.11
CA GLY A 145 -10.63 -19.63 8.24
C GLY A 145 -10.49 -18.20 7.70
N LYS A 146 -9.64 -17.37 8.27
CA LYS A 146 -9.46 -15.98 7.87
C LYS A 146 -8.96 -15.81 6.43
N THR A 147 -8.20 -16.78 5.93
CA THR A 147 -7.74 -16.79 4.52
C THR A 147 -8.91 -16.74 3.54
N ASN A 148 -9.96 -17.52 3.77
CA ASN A 148 -11.14 -17.52 2.90
C ASN A 148 -11.92 -16.21 3.03
N SER A 149 -12.11 -15.70 4.25
CA SER A 149 -12.79 -14.43 4.50
C SER A 149 -12.08 -13.25 3.84
N ARG A 150 -10.72 -13.22 3.85
CA ARG A 150 -9.92 -12.22 3.14
C ARG A 150 -10.16 -12.26 1.64
N LYS A 151 -10.16 -13.47 1.04
CA LYS A 151 -10.40 -13.65 -0.39
C LYS A 151 -11.80 -13.22 -0.78
N GLU A 152 -12.81 -13.68 -0.07
CA GLU A 152 -14.21 -13.32 -0.32
C GLU A 152 -14.41 -11.81 -0.26
N LEU A 153 -13.85 -11.16 0.77
CA LEU A 153 -13.90 -9.72 0.89
C LEU A 153 -13.30 -9.02 -0.32
N VAL A 154 -12.04 -9.33 -0.66
CA VAL A 154 -11.32 -8.63 -1.73
C VAL A 154 -11.94 -8.91 -3.09
N ILE A 155 -12.44 -10.13 -3.34
CA ILE A 155 -13.20 -10.48 -4.54
C ILE A 155 -14.47 -9.60 -4.64
N ASN A 156 -15.21 -9.45 -3.54
CA ASN A 156 -16.42 -8.63 -3.53
C ASN A 156 -16.10 -7.15 -3.73
N GLN A 157 -15.03 -6.64 -3.10
CA GLN A 157 -14.57 -5.27 -3.32
C GLN A 157 -14.12 -5.04 -4.77
N ALA A 158 -13.34 -5.94 -5.37
CA ALA A 158 -12.91 -5.82 -6.76
C ALA A 158 -14.10 -5.78 -7.73
N LYS A 159 -15.09 -6.65 -7.54
CA LYS A 159 -16.34 -6.64 -8.33
C LYS A 159 -17.14 -5.35 -8.18
N LYS A 160 -17.25 -4.84 -6.93
CA LYS A 160 -17.97 -3.60 -6.61
C LYS A 160 -17.28 -2.40 -7.25
N LEU A 161 -15.97 -2.32 -7.11
CA LEU A 161 -15.16 -1.20 -7.56
C LEU A 161 -14.82 -1.27 -9.06
N LYS A 162 -14.89 -2.46 -9.67
CA LYS A 162 -14.55 -2.74 -11.08
C LYS A 162 -13.10 -2.36 -11.42
N VAL A 163 -12.19 -2.56 -10.48
CA VAL A 163 -10.76 -2.36 -10.67
C VAL A 163 -10.00 -3.51 -10.04
N PRO A 164 -8.81 -3.86 -10.56
CA PRO A 164 -7.95 -4.84 -9.93
C PRO A 164 -7.53 -4.42 -8.52
N ILE A 165 -7.42 -5.41 -7.63
CA ILE A 165 -6.94 -5.22 -6.26
C ILE A 165 -5.76 -6.15 -6.02
N ILE A 166 -4.64 -5.57 -5.58
CA ILE A 166 -3.47 -6.29 -5.11
C ILE A 166 -3.54 -6.33 -3.60
N TYR A 167 -3.71 -7.52 -3.05
CA TYR A 167 -3.69 -7.77 -1.61
C TYR A 167 -2.35 -8.36 -1.23
N LEU A 168 -1.48 -7.53 -0.65
CA LEU A 168 -0.17 -7.94 -0.16
C LEU A 168 -0.23 -8.17 1.35
N ASN A 169 0.18 -9.35 1.83
CA ASN A 169 0.23 -9.68 3.25
C ASN A 169 1.61 -10.19 3.64
N MET A 170 2.10 -9.75 4.80
CA MET A 170 3.41 -10.15 5.29
C MET A 170 3.44 -11.63 5.71
N VAL A 171 4.64 -12.21 5.66
CA VAL A 171 4.99 -13.49 6.27
C VAL A 171 5.88 -13.23 7.48
N GLY A 172 5.69 -13.95 8.56
CA GLY A 172 6.53 -13.85 9.74
C GLY A 172 5.79 -14.09 11.05
N GLY A 173 6.38 -13.63 12.12
CA GLY A 173 5.79 -13.69 13.45
C GLY A 173 6.36 -12.60 14.33
N GLN A 174 5.55 -12.12 15.27
CA GLN A 174 5.96 -11.18 16.32
C GLN A 174 5.11 -11.43 17.54
N ASP A 175 5.77 -11.63 18.67
CA ASP A 175 5.15 -12.06 19.93
C ASP A 175 4.22 -13.26 19.73
N GLU A 176 2.95 -13.19 20.10
CA GLU A 176 1.96 -14.24 19.88
C GLU A 176 1.33 -14.27 18.50
N LEU A 177 1.66 -13.31 17.62
CA LEU A 177 1.07 -13.20 16.29
C LEU A 177 1.90 -13.93 15.24
N VAL A 178 1.20 -14.63 14.36
CA VAL A 178 1.78 -15.26 13.17
C VAL A 178 1.12 -14.66 11.94
N PHE A 179 1.91 -14.37 10.91
CA PHE A 179 1.46 -13.82 9.65
C PHE A 179 1.72 -14.84 8.54
N ASP A 180 0.65 -15.23 7.88
CA ASP A 180 0.64 -16.35 6.93
C ASP A 180 0.96 -15.94 5.49
N GLY A 181 1.17 -14.67 5.19
CA GLY A 181 1.35 -14.23 3.81
C GLY A 181 0.11 -14.53 2.97
N GLY A 182 0.26 -15.40 1.96
CA GLY A 182 -0.83 -15.78 1.08
C GLY A 182 -1.35 -14.60 0.26
N SER A 183 -0.47 -13.67 -0.13
CA SER A 183 -0.78 -12.52 -0.97
C SER A 183 -1.45 -12.95 -2.26
N PHE A 184 -2.34 -12.12 -2.82
CA PHE A 184 -3.04 -12.46 -4.05
C PHE A 184 -3.46 -11.22 -4.83
N VAL A 185 -3.77 -11.42 -6.09
CA VAL A 185 -4.25 -10.39 -7.00
C VAL A 185 -5.59 -10.81 -7.57
N VAL A 186 -6.54 -9.89 -7.54
CA VAL A 186 -7.90 -10.07 -8.08
C VAL A 186 -8.11 -9.04 -9.18
N ASP A 187 -8.64 -9.46 -10.34
CA ASP A 187 -9.06 -8.53 -11.39
C ASP A 187 -10.38 -7.81 -11.07
N GLY A 188 -10.75 -6.84 -11.89
CA GLY A 188 -11.99 -6.07 -11.70
C GLY A 188 -13.30 -6.88 -11.86
N GLU A 189 -13.22 -8.12 -12.32
CA GLU A 189 -14.34 -9.05 -12.41
C GLU A 189 -14.42 -9.99 -11.20
N GLY A 190 -13.43 -9.91 -10.29
CA GLY A 190 -13.36 -10.72 -9.09
C GLY A 190 -12.73 -12.08 -9.28
N LYS A 191 -11.97 -12.28 -10.36
CA LYS A 191 -11.18 -13.49 -10.57
C LYS A 191 -9.82 -13.34 -9.93
N ILE A 192 -9.41 -14.31 -9.13
CA ILE A 192 -8.03 -14.38 -8.63
C ILE A 192 -7.13 -14.73 -9.80
N ILE A 193 -6.23 -13.81 -10.18
CA ILE A 193 -5.28 -13.98 -11.28
C ILE A 193 -3.89 -14.40 -10.79
N TYR A 194 -3.60 -14.21 -9.51
CA TYR A 194 -2.41 -14.71 -8.86
C TYR A 194 -2.68 -15.01 -7.37
N GLN A 195 -2.00 -16.01 -6.83
CA GLN A 195 -2.01 -16.35 -5.41
C GLN A 195 -0.65 -16.86 -4.98
N ALA A 196 -0.02 -16.18 -4.03
CA ALA A 196 1.19 -16.60 -3.34
C ALA A 196 0.90 -17.73 -2.35
N LYS A 197 1.96 -18.47 -1.98
CA LYS A 197 1.90 -19.50 -0.95
C LYS A 197 1.70 -18.88 0.44
N GLN A 198 1.18 -19.69 1.36
CA GLN A 198 1.13 -19.33 2.77
C GLN A 198 2.42 -19.80 3.48
N PHE A 199 2.87 -19.02 4.45
CA PHE A 199 4.04 -19.27 5.29
C PHE A 199 5.37 -19.36 4.53
N GLU A 200 5.40 -18.89 3.28
CA GLU A 200 6.61 -18.81 2.47
C GLU A 200 6.78 -17.38 1.98
N GLU A 201 8.00 -16.87 2.04
CA GLU A 201 8.37 -15.61 1.38
C GLU A 201 8.47 -15.86 -0.13
N GLU A 202 7.88 -14.98 -0.91
CA GLU A 202 7.84 -15.13 -2.36
C GLU A 202 7.96 -13.77 -3.04
N LEU A 203 8.82 -13.70 -4.04
CA LEU A 203 8.86 -12.60 -5.01
C LEU A 203 8.18 -13.08 -6.28
N PHE A 204 7.11 -12.40 -6.67
CA PHE A 204 6.40 -12.74 -7.90
C PHE A 204 6.24 -11.52 -8.81
N HIS A 205 6.08 -11.80 -10.09
CA HIS A 205 5.82 -10.83 -11.13
C HIS A 205 4.48 -11.13 -11.77
N ILE A 206 3.67 -10.10 -11.96
CA ILE A 206 2.40 -10.20 -12.65
C ILE A 206 2.19 -9.00 -13.56
N ASP A 207 1.76 -9.26 -14.77
CA ASP A 207 1.32 -8.22 -15.71
C ASP A 207 -0.18 -8.03 -15.56
N ILE A 208 -0.62 -6.78 -15.34
CA ILE A 208 -2.03 -6.42 -15.22
C ILE A 208 -2.36 -5.42 -16.31
N ASP A 209 -3.32 -5.75 -17.16
CA ASP A 209 -3.85 -4.84 -18.16
C ASP A 209 -4.81 -3.86 -17.46
N LEU A 210 -4.50 -2.57 -17.50
CA LEU A 210 -5.28 -1.52 -16.87
C LEU A 210 -5.96 -0.63 -17.90
N GLU A 211 -7.22 -0.30 -17.67
CA GLU A 211 -7.88 0.76 -18.40
C GLU A 211 -7.41 2.12 -17.87
N VAL A 212 -6.79 2.91 -18.74
CA VAL A 212 -6.40 4.29 -18.43
C VAL A 212 -7.65 5.16 -18.37
N LYS A 213 -8.02 5.59 -17.18
CA LYS A 213 -9.15 6.52 -17.00
C LYS A 213 -8.64 7.95 -17.15
N LYS A 214 -9.26 8.73 -18.04
CA LYS A 214 -8.94 10.16 -18.17
C LYS A 214 -9.18 10.89 -16.85
N GLN A 215 -8.20 11.73 -16.45
CA GLN A 215 -8.28 12.51 -15.22
C GLN A 215 -9.62 13.29 -15.10
N PRO A 216 -10.30 13.23 -13.94
CA PRO A 216 -11.30 14.23 -13.62
C PRO A 216 -10.59 15.58 -13.41
N THR A 217 -11.02 16.59 -14.12
CA THR A 217 -10.55 17.96 -13.91
C THR A 217 -10.94 18.43 -12.52
N GLY A 218 -10.02 18.42 -11.54
CA GLY A 218 -10.26 19.11 -10.28
C GLY A 218 -9.77 18.52 -8.97
N ALA A 219 -9.18 17.34 -8.93
CA ALA A 219 -8.63 16.78 -7.69
C ALA A 219 -7.21 16.28 -7.92
N SER A 220 -6.23 17.13 -7.68
CA SER A 220 -4.83 16.70 -7.70
C SER A 220 -4.04 17.36 -6.58
N LEU A 221 -3.48 16.55 -5.70
CA LEU A 221 -2.19 16.89 -5.16
C LEU A 221 -1.19 16.54 -6.26
N GLU A 222 -0.71 17.57 -6.94
CA GLU A 222 0.22 17.45 -8.06
C GLU A 222 1.59 17.03 -7.55
N ILE A 223 2.03 15.86 -7.99
CA ILE A 223 3.45 15.64 -8.22
C ILE A 223 3.56 15.33 -9.71
N ARG A 224 3.66 16.38 -10.52
CA ARG A 224 4.04 16.29 -11.93
C ARG A 224 5.52 16.55 -12.06
N GLU A 225 6.28 15.52 -12.42
CA GLU A 225 7.48 15.75 -13.23
C GLU A 225 7.11 15.57 -14.71
N LYS A 226 7.45 16.56 -15.52
CA LYS A 226 7.29 16.51 -16.98
C LYS A 226 8.15 15.36 -17.50
N SER A 227 7.52 14.29 -17.94
CA SER A 227 8.16 13.34 -18.84
C SER A 227 8.28 13.97 -20.22
N THR A 228 9.51 14.08 -20.69
CA THR A 228 9.87 14.48 -22.04
C THR A 228 9.28 13.49 -23.03
N GLU A 229 8.49 14.01 -23.97
CA GLU A 229 8.09 13.47 -25.26
C GLU A 229 8.34 11.98 -25.54
N LEU A 230 7.26 11.19 -25.42
CA LEU A 230 7.11 9.94 -26.17
C LEU A 230 5.93 10.07 -27.12
N GLU A 231 6.27 10.32 -28.39
CA GLU A 231 5.33 10.30 -29.49
C GLU A 231 4.79 8.88 -29.72
N ASN A 232 3.46 8.80 -29.85
CA ASN A 232 2.71 7.73 -30.51
C ASN A 232 2.77 6.31 -29.93
N LEU A 233 1.94 6.07 -28.91
CA LEU A 233 1.38 4.74 -28.71
C LEU A 233 -0.15 4.82 -28.64
N ASN A 234 -0.79 4.48 -29.74
CA ASN A 234 -2.21 4.15 -29.83
C ASN A 234 -2.45 2.76 -29.21
N SER A 235 -2.44 2.66 -27.89
CA SER A 235 -3.02 1.53 -27.19
C SER A 235 -3.52 1.99 -25.82
N SER A 236 -4.79 1.77 -25.57
CA SER A 236 -5.49 2.14 -24.35
C SER A 236 -5.25 1.19 -23.17
N SER A 237 -4.18 0.42 -23.18
CA SER A 237 -3.80 -0.50 -22.11
C SER A 237 -2.34 -0.26 -21.69
N LEU A 238 -2.13 0.01 -20.41
CA LEU A 238 -0.79 0.05 -19.81
C LEU A 238 -0.57 -1.26 -19.03
N ARG A 239 0.58 -1.88 -19.28
CA ARG A 239 0.98 -3.09 -18.56
C ARG A 239 1.82 -2.71 -17.36
N VAL A 240 1.29 -2.91 -16.15
CA VAL A 240 1.98 -2.66 -14.89
C VAL A 240 2.58 -3.97 -14.38
N ARG A 241 3.89 -4.01 -14.20
CA ARG A 241 4.57 -5.13 -13.56
C ARG A 241 4.72 -4.86 -12.08
N ILE A 242 4.21 -5.75 -11.24
CA ILE A 242 4.24 -5.62 -9.79
C ILE A 242 5.21 -6.67 -9.23
N ASN A 243 6.15 -6.18 -8.44
CA ASN A 243 7.09 -7.00 -7.70
C ASN A 243 6.74 -6.90 -6.21
N SER A 244 6.39 -8.00 -5.55
CA SER A 244 6.25 -8.02 -4.10
C SER A 244 7.53 -8.54 -3.48
N CYS A 245 8.19 -7.74 -2.66
CA CYS A 245 9.34 -8.16 -1.87
C CYS A 245 9.00 -8.06 -0.39
N ILE A 246 9.20 -9.14 0.36
CA ILE A 246 9.20 -9.13 1.81
C ILE A 246 10.66 -9.12 2.24
N LEU A 247 11.03 -8.16 3.10
CA LEU A 247 12.40 -7.90 3.51
C LEU A 247 13.03 -9.08 4.26
N GLY A 248 13.77 -9.89 3.53
CA GLY A 248 14.77 -10.79 4.03
C GLY A 248 15.83 -10.87 2.93
N GLU A 249 16.96 -10.17 3.09
CA GLU A 249 18.09 -10.11 2.16
C GLU A 249 17.72 -9.82 0.69
N CYS A 250 17.32 -8.57 0.40
CA CYS A 250 17.18 -8.08 -0.98
C CYS A 250 18.56 -7.83 -1.59
N SER A 251 19.11 -8.78 -2.33
CA SER A 251 20.09 -8.49 -3.36
C SER A 251 19.37 -7.85 -4.55
N ALA A 252 19.70 -6.60 -4.85
CA ALA A 252 19.13 -5.87 -5.98
C ALA A 252 19.46 -6.59 -7.29
N VAL A 253 18.43 -7.16 -7.94
CA VAL A 253 18.55 -7.62 -9.33
C VAL A 253 18.03 -6.50 -10.22
N ALA A 254 18.95 -5.73 -10.79
CA ALA A 254 18.66 -4.82 -11.87
C ALA A 254 18.28 -5.65 -13.11
N GLY A 255 17.01 -5.67 -13.46
CA GLY A 255 16.52 -6.25 -14.71
C GLY A 255 16.60 -5.19 -15.80
N SER A 256 17.46 -5.41 -16.79
CA SER A 256 17.47 -4.67 -18.05
C SER A 256 16.18 -4.96 -18.83
N VAL A 257 15.54 -3.90 -19.30
CA VAL A 257 14.43 -3.96 -20.26
C VAL A 257 15.05 -4.16 -21.64
N GLU A 258 14.71 -5.25 -22.33
CA GLU A 258 14.77 -5.37 -23.78
C GLU A 258 13.42 -5.05 -24.41
#